data_ce1939f443cd8511535e2257a1afbe8c
#
_entry.id   ce1939f443cd8511535e2257a1afbe8c
#
_cell.length_a   1.000
_cell.length_b   1.000
_cell.length_c   1.000
_cell.angle_alpha   90.00
_cell.angle_beta   90.00
_cell.angle_gamma   90.00
#
_symmetry.space_group_name_H-M   'P 1'
#
loop_
_entity.id
_entity.type
_entity.pdbx_description
1 polymer ?
#
loop_
_entity_poly.entity_id
_entity_poly.type
_entity_poly.pdbx_seq_one_letter_code
_entity_poly.pdbx_strand_id
1 'polypeptide(L)'
;LKMIGGPVGGFMSDKVHKSAAKHIRVGFVVCIVAMAVFLMIPHEALGQKGMWMLGAVCTLTFGAIVFTMRAVFFAPMDEVKVPREITGAAMSMASLIIYLPNTFAYVMYGNFLDRFPGMTGFRIVFSVMIGWAVVGVGVSTFLIRRIKKHQKNA
;
A
#
# COMPACT_ATOMS: atom_id res chain seq x y z
N LEU A 1 -9.63 -2.72 -12.90
CA LEU A 1 -8.33 -2.56 -12.22
C LEU A 1 -7.84 -3.87 -11.58
N LYS A 2 -8.69 -4.60 -10.86
CA LYS A 2 -8.28 -5.86 -10.17
C LYS A 2 -7.75 -6.93 -11.16
N MET A 3 -8.36 -7.11 -12.31
CA MET A 3 -7.93 -8.09 -13.32
C MET A 3 -6.59 -7.74 -13.99
N ILE A 4 -6.30 -6.45 -14.14
CA ILE A 4 -5.06 -5.96 -14.76
C ILE A 4 -3.94 -5.82 -13.73
N GLY A 5 -4.27 -5.43 -12.50
CA GLY A 5 -3.31 -5.20 -11.43
C GLY A 5 -2.51 -6.44 -11.03
N GLY A 6 -3.10 -7.65 -11.11
CA GLY A 6 -2.42 -8.91 -10.83
C GLY A 6 -1.23 -9.17 -11.75
N PRO A 7 -1.45 -9.33 -13.06
CA PRO A 7 -0.38 -9.54 -14.03
C PRO A 7 0.65 -8.42 -14.06
N VAL A 8 0.21 -7.15 -13.99
CA VAL A 8 1.09 -5.98 -13.97
C VAL A 8 1.98 -5.96 -12.73
N GLY A 9 1.39 -6.23 -11.55
CA GLY A 9 2.13 -6.29 -10.29
C GLY A 9 3.19 -7.40 -10.27
N GLY A 10 2.85 -8.60 -10.73
CA GLY A 10 3.78 -9.71 -10.88
C GLY A 10 4.92 -9.35 -11.84
N PHE A 11 4.61 -8.85 -13.04
CA PHE A 11 5.60 -8.44 -14.02
C PHE A 11 6.55 -7.35 -13.48
N MET A 12 6.00 -6.33 -12.80
CA MET A 12 6.82 -5.26 -12.20
C MET A 12 7.70 -5.77 -11.07
N SER A 13 7.19 -6.69 -10.23
CA SER A 13 7.98 -7.32 -9.18
C SER A 13 9.15 -8.09 -9.73
N ASP A 14 8.91 -8.95 -10.73
CA ASP A 14 9.89 -9.92 -11.22
C ASP A 14 10.90 -9.29 -12.17
N LYS A 15 10.45 -8.49 -13.14
CA LYS A 15 11.33 -7.93 -14.18
C LYS A 15 11.91 -6.57 -13.82
N VAL A 16 11.17 -5.68 -13.17
CA VAL A 16 11.61 -4.32 -12.87
C VAL A 16 12.36 -4.26 -11.54
N HIS A 17 11.74 -4.74 -10.47
CA HIS A 17 12.30 -4.63 -9.12
C HIS A 17 13.16 -5.83 -8.72
N LYS A 18 13.01 -6.97 -9.39
CA LYS A 18 13.70 -8.25 -9.10
C LYS A 18 13.57 -8.69 -7.63
N SER A 19 12.54 -8.22 -6.94
CA SER A 19 12.24 -8.56 -5.54
C SER A 19 10.88 -7.99 -5.17
N ALA A 20 9.99 -8.83 -4.63
CA ALA A 20 8.67 -8.43 -4.17
C ALA A 20 8.75 -7.43 -3.01
N ALA A 21 9.71 -7.61 -2.10
CA ALA A 21 9.92 -6.70 -0.98
C ALA A 21 10.31 -5.29 -1.45
N LYS A 22 11.12 -5.17 -2.52
CA LYS A 22 11.45 -3.86 -3.13
C LYS A 22 10.24 -3.25 -3.81
N HIS A 23 9.44 -4.04 -4.53
CA HIS A 23 8.23 -3.57 -5.18
C HIS A 23 7.24 -2.98 -4.18
N ILE A 24 6.99 -3.69 -3.06
CA ILE A 24 6.12 -3.21 -1.97
C ILE A 24 6.64 -1.89 -1.39
N ARG A 25 7.94 -1.77 -1.14
CA ARG A 25 8.55 -0.52 -0.66
C ARG A 25 8.32 0.64 -1.62
N VAL A 26 8.57 0.45 -2.90
CA VAL A 26 8.33 1.46 -3.93
C VAL A 26 6.85 1.85 -3.98
N GLY A 27 5.95 0.87 -3.91
CA GLY A 27 4.52 1.11 -3.85
C GLY A 27 4.11 2.02 -2.68
N PHE A 28 4.64 1.78 -1.47
CA PHE A 28 4.39 2.67 -0.32
C PHE A 28 4.93 4.09 -0.55
N VAL A 29 6.13 4.24 -1.11
CA VAL A 29 6.71 5.56 -1.41
C VAL A 29 5.86 6.31 -2.42
N VAL A 30 5.43 5.64 -3.49
CA VAL A 30 4.55 6.24 -4.52
C VAL A 30 3.20 6.63 -3.91
N CYS A 31 2.63 5.80 -3.02
CA CYS A 31 1.41 6.16 -2.29
C CYS A 31 1.60 7.42 -1.44
N ILE A 32 2.71 7.53 -0.69
CA ILE A 32 2.99 8.72 0.14
C ILE A 32 3.07 9.96 -0.73
N VAL A 33 3.82 9.90 -1.83
CA VAL A 33 3.97 11.03 -2.77
C VAL A 33 2.62 11.42 -3.36
N ALA A 34 1.83 10.45 -3.83
CA ALA A 34 0.52 10.70 -4.41
C ALA A 34 -0.45 11.33 -3.40
N MET A 35 -0.45 10.85 -2.14
CA MET A 35 -1.27 11.44 -1.06
C MET A 35 -0.81 12.85 -0.69
N ALA A 36 0.51 13.09 -0.61
CA ALA A 36 1.07 14.40 -0.32
C ALA A 36 0.72 15.41 -1.42
N VAL A 37 0.86 15.02 -2.70
CA VAL A 37 0.46 15.86 -3.83
C VAL A 37 -1.03 16.19 -3.75
N PHE A 38 -1.89 15.20 -3.47
CA PHE A 38 -3.32 15.43 -3.32
C PHE A 38 -3.63 16.45 -2.20
N LEU A 39 -2.96 16.36 -1.06
CA LEU A 39 -3.15 17.30 0.06
C LEU A 39 -2.67 18.72 -0.25
N MET A 40 -1.69 18.88 -1.15
CA MET A 40 -1.15 20.19 -1.54
C MET A 40 -2.01 20.92 -2.57
N ILE A 41 -2.90 20.23 -3.26
CA ILE A 41 -3.76 20.86 -4.27
C ILE A 41 -4.77 21.80 -3.59
N PRO A 42 -4.85 23.07 -4.01
CA PRO A 42 -5.84 24.02 -3.46
C PRO A 42 -7.24 23.67 -3.96
N HIS A 43 -7.95 22.87 -3.18
CA HIS A 43 -9.28 22.35 -3.54
C HIS A 43 -10.33 23.47 -3.74
N GLU A 44 -10.16 24.60 -3.07
CA GLU A 44 -11.04 25.77 -3.17
C GLU A 44 -10.95 26.46 -4.54
N ALA A 45 -9.81 26.32 -5.22
CA ALA A 45 -9.60 26.90 -6.55
C ALA A 45 -10.15 26.02 -7.68
N LEU A 46 -10.49 24.75 -7.40
CA LEU A 46 -11.07 23.85 -8.38
C LEU A 46 -12.59 23.95 -8.32
N GLY A 47 -13.21 24.38 -9.42
CA GLY A 47 -14.67 24.31 -9.53
C GLY A 47 -15.19 22.87 -9.42
N GLN A 48 -16.50 22.70 -9.27
CA GLN A 48 -17.13 21.38 -9.04
C GLN A 48 -16.69 20.31 -10.04
N LYS A 49 -16.54 20.63 -11.32
CA LYS A 49 -16.03 19.68 -12.34
C LYS A 49 -14.57 19.27 -12.08
N GLY A 50 -13.71 20.21 -11.68
CA GLY A 50 -12.31 19.93 -11.34
C GLY A 50 -12.17 19.01 -10.15
N MET A 51 -13.01 19.18 -9.12
CA MET A 51 -13.05 18.30 -7.95
C MET A 51 -13.45 16.86 -8.31
N TRP A 52 -14.44 16.68 -9.17
CA TRP A 52 -14.83 15.35 -9.65
C TRP A 52 -13.73 14.67 -10.45
N MET A 53 -13.05 15.39 -11.36
CA MET A 53 -11.92 14.85 -12.12
C MET A 53 -10.76 14.50 -11.21
N LEU A 54 -10.41 15.37 -10.27
CA LEU A 54 -9.33 15.10 -9.31
C LEU A 54 -9.63 13.86 -8.47
N GLY A 55 -10.84 13.74 -7.94
CA GLY A 55 -11.27 12.57 -7.18
C GLY A 55 -11.20 11.27 -8.00
N ALA A 56 -11.65 11.30 -9.25
CA ALA A 56 -11.59 10.14 -10.14
C ALA A 56 -10.13 9.72 -10.43
N VAL A 57 -9.27 10.66 -10.80
CA VAL A 57 -7.84 10.39 -11.07
C VAL A 57 -7.14 9.84 -9.83
N CYS A 58 -7.37 10.44 -8.66
CA CYS A 58 -6.78 9.95 -7.41
C CYS A 58 -7.26 8.53 -7.07
N THR A 59 -8.56 8.26 -7.17
CA THR A 59 -9.13 6.94 -6.89
C THR A 59 -8.55 5.88 -7.83
N LEU A 60 -8.44 6.19 -9.12
CA LEU A 60 -7.84 5.28 -10.10
C LEU A 60 -6.35 5.03 -9.82
N THR A 61 -5.60 6.08 -9.49
CA THR A 61 -4.16 6.00 -9.18
C THR A 61 -3.93 5.17 -7.92
N PHE A 62 -4.62 5.47 -6.82
CA PHE A 62 -4.51 4.69 -5.59
C PHE A 62 -4.95 3.24 -5.79
N GLY A 63 -6.06 3.03 -6.49
CA GLY A 63 -6.53 1.70 -6.84
C GLY A 63 -5.49 0.89 -7.62
N ALA A 64 -4.87 1.48 -8.64
CA ALA A 64 -3.82 0.84 -9.42
C ALA A 64 -2.62 0.45 -8.54
N ILE A 65 -2.10 1.36 -7.72
CA ILE A 65 -0.97 1.09 -6.81
C ILE A 65 -1.31 -0.03 -5.83
N VAL A 66 -2.46 0.04 -5.16
CA VAL A 66 -2.89 -0.97 -4.19
C VAL A 66 -3.06 -2.34 -4.83
N PHE A 67 -3.66 -2.43 -6.04
CA PHE A 67 -3.84 -3.71 -6.71
C PHE A 67 -2.52 -4.32 -7.18
N THR A 68 -1.55 -3.54 -7.64
CA THR A 68 -0.22 -4.05 -7.97
C THR A 68 0.53 -4.54 -6.74
N MET A 69 0.43 -3.87 -5.59
CA MET A 69 1.01 -4.32 -4.33
C MET A 69 0.36 -5.60 -3.81
N ARG A 70 -0.99 -5.71 -3.90
CA ARG A 70 -1.71 -6.92 -3.47
C ARG A 70 -1.35 -8.16 -4.26
N ALA A 71 -0.99 -8.02 -5.53
CA ALA A 71 -0.58 -9.13 -6.38
C ALA A 71 0.67 -9.85 -5.86
N VAL A 72 1.56 -9.14 -5.19
CA VAL A 72 2.84 -9.66 -4.71
C VAL A 72 2.92 -9.75 -3.17
N PHE A 73 1.78 -9.72 -2.50
CA PHE A 73 1.70 -9.58 -1.03
C PHE A 73 2.41 -10.72 -0.29
N PHE A 74 2.28 -11.95 -0.79
CA PHE A 74 2.87 -13.14 -0.18
C PHE A 74 4.22 -13.53 -0.80
N ALA A 75 4.62 -12.95 -1.91
CA ALA A 75 5.87 -13.26 -2.58
C ALA A 75 7.14 -13.02 -1.71
N PRO A 76 7.19 -12.10 -0.74
CA PRO A 76 8.32 -12.00 0.19
C PRO A 76 8.57 -13.26 1.03
N MET A 77 7.58 -14.15 1.22
CA MET A 77 7.76 -15.40 1.94
C MET A 77 8.69 -16.36 1.17
N ASP A 78 8.58 -16.39 -0.16
CA ASP A 78 9.48 -17.16 -1.01
C ASP A 78 10.90 -16.58 -0.99
N GLU A 79 11.03 -15.25 -0.92
CA GLU A 79 12.32 -14.57 -0.82
C GLU A 79 13.05 -14.89 0.50
N VAL A 80 12.30 -15.13 1.59
CA VAL A 80 12.84 -15.52 2.90
C VAL A 80 13.09 -17.03 2.99
N LYS A 81 12.72 -17.80 1.94
CA LYS A 81 12.87 -19.26 1.87
C LYS A 81 12.15 -19.98 3.03
N VAL A 82 10.90 -19.65 3.27
CA VAL A 82 10.06 -20.37 4.25
C VAL A 82 9.92 -21.84 3.79
N PRO A 83 10.17 -22.82 4.68
CA PRO A 83 10.05 -24.24 4.36
C PRO A 83 8.63 -24.56 3.85
N ARG A 84 8.53 -25.35 2.77
CA ARG A 84 7.25 -25.69 2.13
C ARG A 84 6.24 -26.32 3.08
N GLU A 85 6.72 -27.10 4.05
CA GLU A 85 5.92 -27.81 5.05
C GLU A 85 5.09 -26.86 5.93
N ILE A 86 5.62 -25.67 6.24
CA ILE A 86 4.97 -24.68 7.12
C ILE A 86 4.44 -23.46 6.35
N THR A 87 4.65 -23.39 5.03
CA THR A 87 4.23 -22.24 4.21
C THR A 87 2.74 -21.95 4.32
N GLY A 88 1.89 -22.98 4.32
CA GLY A 88 0.45 -22.83 4.47
C GLY A 88 0.05 -22.22 5.80
N ALA A 89 0.62 -22.68 6.91
CA ALA A 89 0.38 -22.14 8.24
C ALA A 89 0.89 -20.69 8.35
N ALA A 90 2.09 -20.43 7.82
CA ALA A 90 2.67 -19.08 7.80
C ALA A 90 1.80 -18.09 6.99
N MET A 91 1.30 -18.50 5.82
CA MET A 91 0.38 -17.68 5.01
C MET A 91 -0.94 -17.39 5.73
N SER A 92 -1.50 -18.38 6.44
CA SER A 92 -2.73 -18.22 7.20
C SER A 92 -2.56 -17.23 8.35
N MET A 93 -1.49 -17.33 9.12
CA MET A 93 -1.17 -16.39 10.20
C MET A 93 -0.89 -14.99 9.64
N ALA A 94 -0.12 -14.89 8.55
CA ALA A 94 0.14 -13.62 7.90
C ALA A 94 -1.15 -12.98 7.39
N SER A 95 -2.06 -13.74 6.79
CA SER A 95 -3.37 -13.25 6.34
C SER A 95 -4.17 -12.65 7.49
N LEU A 96 -4.21 -13.32 8.64
CA LEU A 96 -4.91 -12.82 9.83
C LEU A 96 -4.37 -11.43 10.23
N ILE A 97 -3.03 -11.30 10.35
CA ILE A 97 -2.37 -10.05 10.74
C ILE A 97 -2.60 -8.95 9.69
N ILE A 98 -2.59 -9.30 8.40
CA ILE A 98 -2.76 -8.38 7.28
C ILE A 98 -4.19 -7.83 7.20
N TYR A 99 -5.20 -8.68 7.45
CA TYR A 99 -6.61 -8.28 7.35
C TYR A 99 -7.17 -7.70 8.65
N LEU A 100 -6.52 -7.94 9.79
CA LEU A 100 -6.94 -7.38 11.09
C LEU A 100 -7.08 -5.84 11.05
N PRO A 101 -6.14 -5.05 10.50
CA PRO A 101 -6.29 -3.60 10.42
C PRO A 101 -7.51 -3.14 9.63
N ASN A 102 -7.95 -3.90 8.62
CA ASN A 102 -9.12 -3.53 7.83
C ASN A 102 -10.39 -3.40 8.69
N THR A 103 -10.56 -4.25 9.69
CA THR A 103 -11.72 -4.23 10.59
C THR A 103 -11.81 -2.91 11.36
N PHE A 104 -10.69 -2.39 11.81
CA PHE A 104 -10.65 -1.14 12.58
C PHE A 104 -10.56 0.10 11.68
N ALA A 105 -9.90 0.00 10.54
CA ALA A 105 -9.67 1.13 9.65
C ALA A 105 -10.98 1.75 9.15
N TYR A 106 -11.94 0.92 8.74
CA TYR A 106 -13.23 1.43 8.25
C TYR A 106 -13.99 2.21 9.33
N VAL A 107 -14.04 1.68 10.55
CA VAL A 107 -14.72 2.34 11.68
C VAL A 107 -13.98 3.62 12.06
N MET A 108 -12.66 3.58 12.11
CA MET A 108 -11.83 4.73 12.46
C MET A 108 -11.96 5.85 11.43
N TYR A 109 -11.86 5.54 10.14
CA TYR A 109 -11.96 6.54 9.08
C TYR A 109 -13.38 7.09 8.94
N GLY A 110 -14.42 6.26 9.11
CA GLY A 110 -15.81 6.71 9.17
C GLY A 110 -16.02 7.71 10.30
N ASN A 111 -15.55 7.39 11.49
CA ASN A 111 -15.66 8.27 12.68
C ASN A 111 -14.93 9.61 12.46
N PHE A 112 -13.77 9.63 11.78
CA PHE A 112 -13.10 10.89 11.47
C PHE A 112 -13.89 11.74 10.47
N LEU A 113 -14.50 11.12 9.45
CA LEU A 113 -15.31 11.84 8.47
C LEU A 113 -16.61 12.37 9.07
N ASP A 114 -17.22 11.62 10.00
CA ASP A 114 -18.45 12.04 10.70
C ASP A 114 -18.18 13.20 11.69
N ARG A 115 -17.05 13.14 12.41
CA ARG A 115 -16.69 14.19 13.37
C ARG A 115 -16.17 15.47 12.74
N PHE A 116 -15.49 15.36 11.60
CA PHE A 116 -14.90 16.48 10.88
C PHE A 116 -15.43 16.53 9.46
N PRO A 117 -16.65 17.08 9.25
CA PRO A 117 -17.25 17.12 7.94
C PRO A 117 -16.44 17.97 6.95
N GLY A 118 -16.51 17.62 5.67
CA GLY A 118 -15.83 18.33 4.60
C GLY A 118 -14.35 18.00 4.46
N MET A 119 -13.56 18.94 3.94
CA MET A 119 -12.16 18.73 3.57
C MET A 119 -11.24 18.41 4.76
N THR A 120 -11.58 18.88 5.95
CA THR A 120 -10.79 18.63 7.17
C THR A 120 -10.76 17.15 7.53
N GLY A 121 -11.89 16.45 7.45
CA GLY A 121 -11.95 15.01 7.70
C GLY A 121 -11.09 14.21 6.71
N PHE A 122 -11.13 14.58 5.43
CA PHE A 122 -10.27 13.94 4.42
C PHE A 122 -8.78 14.19 4.68
N ARG A 123 -8.40 15.41 5.07
CA ARG A 123 -7.00 15.73 5.43
C ARG A 123 -6.51 14.88 6.61
N ILE A 124 -7.32 14.68 7.62
CA ILE A 124 -6.99 13.83 8.76
C ILE A 124 -6.82 12.37 8.31
N VAL A 125 -7.76 11.83 7.55
CA VAL A 125 -7.69 10.45 7.04
C VAL A 125 -6.43 10.24 6.19
N PHE A 126 -6.14 11.12 5.24
CA PHE A 126 -4.93 11.02 4.42
C PHE A 126 -3.64 11.14 5.24
N SER A 127 -3.61 12.02 6.24
CA SER A 127 -2.45 12.15 7.13
C SER A 127 -2.20 10.86 7.92
N VAL A 128 -3.23 10.23 8.43
CA VAL A 128 -3.13 8.93 9.12
C VAL A 128 -2.67 7.84 8.15
N MET A 129 -3.20 7.81 6.92
CA MET A 129 -2.77 6.85 5.90
C MET A 129 -1.29 7.04 5.51
N ILE A 130 -0.82 8.28 5.40
CA ILE A 130 0.61 8.58 5.18
C ILE A 130 1.44 8.04 6.35
N GLY A 131 1.01 8.24 7.58
CA GLY A 131 1.68 7.69 8.76
C GLY A 131 1.84 6.17 8.69
N TRP A 132 0.79 5.45 8.35
CA TRP A 132 0.83 4.00 8.14
C TRP A 132 1.73 3.59 6.97
N ALA A 133 1.71 4.34 5.88
CA ALA A 133 2.58 4.08 4.73
C ALA A 133 4.07 4.28 5.08
N VAL A 134 4.42 5.27 5.90
CA VAL A 134 5.78 5.46 6.40
C VAL A 134 6.25 4.26 7.24
N VAL A 135 5.39 3.77 8.12
CA VAL A 135 5.67 2.52 8.88
C VAL A 135 5.89 1.36 7.91
N GLY A 136 5.06 1.24 6.86
CA GLY A 136 5.20 0.23 5.82
C GLY A 136 6.55 0.31 5.08
N VAL A 137 7.03 1.52 4.76
CA VAL A 137 8.38 1.73 4.19
C VAL A 137 9.46 1.25 5.14
N GLY A 138 9.34 1.55 6.44
CA GLY A 138 10.29 1.11 7.47
C GLY A 138 10.38 -0.41 7.55
N VAL A 139 9.24 -1.09 7.66
CA VAL A 139 9.15 -2.57 7.73
C VAL A 139 9.69 -3.21 6.45
N SER A 140 9.31 -2.70 5.28
CA SER A 140 9.81 -3.20 3.98
C SER A 140 11.33 -3.04 3.86
N THR A 141 11.88 -1.92 4.34
CA THR A 141 13.33 -1.69 4.33
C THR A 141 14.06 -2.65 5.27
N PHE A 142 13.50 -2.91 6.44
CA PHE A 142 14.03 -3.92 7.37
C PHE A 142 14.04 -5.31 6.74
N LEU A 143 12.94 -5.70 6.10
CA LEU A 143 12.81 -6.98 5.41
C LEU A 143 13.85 -7.14 4.30
N ILE A 144 14.04 -6.11 3.45
CA ILE A 144 15.05 -6.12 2.40
C ILE A 144 16.46 -6.31 2.97
N ARG A 145 16.77 -5.67 4.10
CA ARG A 145 18.08 -5.86 4.77
C ARG A 145 18.26 -7.29 5.26
N ARG A 146 17.23 -7.91 5.79
CA ARG A 146 17.25 -9.31 6.25
C ARG A 146 17.45 -10.28 5.09
N ILE A 147 16.71 -10.11 3.99
CA ILE A 147 16.84 -10.93 2.78
C ILE A 147 18.27 -10.87 2.23
N LYS A 148 18.85 -9.66 2.11
CA LYS A 148 20.22 -9.49 1.65
C LYS A 148 21.25 -10.18 2.57
N LYS A 149 21.04 -10.13 3.89
CA LYS A 149 21.92 -10.78 4.85
C LYS A 149 21.88 -12.30 4.71
N HIS A 150 20.70 -12.88 4.51
CA HIS A 150 20.55 -14.33 4.27
C HIS A 150 21.21 -14.77 2.96
N GLN A 151 21.03 -14.01 1.88
CA GLN A 151 21.63 -14.31 0.57
C GLN A 151 23.17 -14.21 0.57
N LYS A 152 23.76 -13.43 1.48
CA LYS A 152 25.23 -13.31 1.60
C LYS A 152 25.85 -14.43 2.42
N ASN A 153 25.06 -15.09 3.28
CA ASN A 153 25.52 -16.16 4.17
C ASN A 153 25.17 -17.57 3.65
N ALA A 154 24.49 -17.68 2.53
CA ALA A 154 24.15 -18.92 1.81
C ALA A 154 25.03 -19.06 0.57
#